data_ba4872ac555bc3b632148f3199271583
#
_entry.id   ba4872ac555bc3b632148f3199271583
#
_cell.length_a   1.000
_cell.length_b   1.000
_cell.length_c   1.000
_cell.angle_alpha   90.00
_cell.angle_beta   90.00
_cell.angle_gamma   90.00
#
_symmetry.space_group_name_H-M   'P 1'
#
loop_
_entity.id
_entity.type
_entity.pdbx_description
1 polymer ?
#
loop_
_entity_poly.entity_id
_entity_poly.type
_entity_poly.pdbx_seq_one_letter_code
_entity_poly.pdbx_strand_id
1 'polypeptide(L)'
;MRLINCVCMSMTALAMLLSCDNYKPDSEEPPVDLEPKISVSPTAPDAIAAAAGAAVNVSLMANMDWKVSNVPDWLTVSPESGTASEYWQTIKIVAEENIADQRVATLTFSVDGASCNVKITQSQPVVEEVPSQTLFFESFKSSKGKFTIQDVNLPEELSCIWEYSADYECMKGTAFSNPANYESESWLISPEIDLTSETDAYLTFEHAGGYFGNASEEATLWVSKEGEDWKQLTIEAENYPESWTFITAGYWELDEYVGSRIKIAFRYSSTATKAGTWEIRNVSVLSGNYVKVDVPQVDPRTTQWMELPAMDDDAYGYYSHSFAKGRDIYRNYSFAWSQKDLVSVWVAYPLSKMYLEPVVERTDAWAYDPILGKELSSAPFSYYAGDYDRGHQLPSGDRLCCKEANEQTFYGTNIVPQMNAHNKTIWLNLENQIRSVAEASDTTYVVTGCVVDGSEEISEDSDHKSITVPVAFFKAILRYKKGSQDAVWAGAGFYTEHRSYESPALVPISMSIDELEEKTGLDFFVNLPAMIGEEEAQKIESATDSWWQ
;
A
#
# COMPACT_ATOMS: atom_id res chain seq x y z
N MET A 1 4.20 -61.39 -6.93
CA MET A 1 3.61 -62.59 -7.56
C MET A 1 2.67 -62.13 -8.67
N ARG A 2 3.07 -62.48 -9.92
CA ARG A 2 2.33 -62.41 -11.22
C ARG A 2 2.06 -61.01 -11.78
N LEU A 3 2.57 -60.66 -12.86
CA LEU A 3 2.98 -61.08 -14.26
C LEU A 3 2.30 -60.10 -15.22
N ILE A 4 3.06 -59.27 -15.86
CA ILE A 4 3.45 -59.15 -17.28
C ILE A 4 2.35 -59.53 -18.26
N ASN A 5 1.98 -58.61 -19.15
CA ASN A 5 1.76 -58.94 -20.54
C ASN A 5 2.10 -57.78 -21.48
N CYS A 6 3.21 -57.96 -22.20
CA CYS A 6 3.57 -57.33 -23.45
C CYS A 6 2.67 -57.86 -24.57
N VAL A 7 2.22 -56.99 -25.47
CA VAL A 7 1.78 -57.42 -26.82
C VAL A 7 2.50 -56.56 -27.85
N CYS A 8 3.43 -57.25 -28.53
CA CYS A 8 4.03 -56.84 -29.80
C CYS A 8 3.09 -57.28 -30.95
N MET A 9 2.87 -56.43 -31.94
CA MET A 9 2.50 -56.81 -33.31
C MET A 9 3.06 -55.76 -34.26
N SER A 10 4.10 -56.05 -34.88
CA SER A 10 4.49 -56.67 -36.17
C SER A 10 4.09 -55.89 -37.41
N MET A 11 5.16 -55.47 -38.09
CA MET A 11 5.26 -54.91 -39.44
C MET A 11 4.50 -55.75 -40.49
N THR A 12 3.91 -55.07 -41.47
CA THR A 12 3.80 -55.59 -42.83
C THR A 12 4.19 -54.50 -43.83
N ALA A 13 5.33 -54.72 -44.47
CA ALA A 13 5.79 -54.01 -45.65
C ALA A 13 4.97 -54.48 -46.87
N LEU A 14 4.50 -53.56 -47.69
CA LEU A 14 4.05 -53.88 -49.04
C LEU A 14 4.76 -52.93 -50.01
N ALA A 15 5.71 -53.47 -50.70
CA ALA A 15 6.39 -52.86 -51.84
C ALA A 15 5.47 -52.94 -53.07
N MET A 16 5.25 -51.82 -53.74
CA MET A 16 4.89 -51.80 -55.17
C MET A 16 5.82 -50.90 -55.91
N LEU A 17 6.40 -51.52 -56.94
CA LEU A 17 7.35 -50.99 -57.90
C LEU A 17 6.64 -50.25 -59.03
N LEU A 18 7.33 -49.17 -59.48
CA LEU A 18 7.42 -48.66 -60.87
C LEU A 18 6.25 -47.89 -61.48
N SER A 19 6.47 -46.61 -61.68
CA SER A 19 6.53 -46.03 -63.04
C SER A 19 7.34 -44.71 -62.99
N CYS A 20 8.44 -44.71 -63.74
CA CYS A 20 9.11 -43.44 -64.13
C CYS A 20 8.25 -42.74 -65.15
N ASP A 21 7.83 -41.52 -64.86
CA ASP A 21 7.58 -40.53 -65.90
C ASP A 21 8.17 -39.18 -65.48
N ASN A 22 8.80 -38.56 -66.42
CA ASN A 22 9.55 -37.32 -66.36
C ASN A 22 8.76 -36.18 -65.73
N TYR A 23 9.11 -35.79 -64.51
CA TYR A 23 8.72 -34.50 -63.96
C TYR A 23 9.88 -33.53 -64.09
N LYS A 24 9.73 -32.50 -64.94
CA LYS A 24 10.61 -31.34 -64.96
C LYS A 24 10.33 -30.51 -63.71
N PRO A 25 11.34 -30.08 -62.96
CA PRO A 25 11.13 -29.06 -61.93
C PRO A 25 11.19 -27.67 -62.61
N ASP A 26 10.06 -27.12 -62.93
CA ASP A 26 9.92 -25.71 -63.22
C ASP A 26 8.75 -25.13 -62.44
N SER A 27 9.07 -24.61 -61.27
CA SER A 27 8.61 -23.33 -60.72
C SER A 27 9.30 -23.17 -59.36
N GLU A 28 10.32 -22.37 -59.28
CA GLU A 28 10.67 -21.70 -58.04
C GLU A 28 9.39 -20.96 -57.58
N GLU A 29 8.76 -21.43 -56.50
CA GLU A 29 7.79 -20.63 -55.78
C GLU A 29 8.47 -19.32 -55.41
N PRO A 30 7.86 -18.16 -55.64
CA PRO A 30 8.43 -16.91 -55.20
C PRO A 30 8.68 -16.98 -53.68
N PRO A 31 9.78 -16.44 -53.17
CA PRO A 31 10.04 -16.42 -51.75
C PRO A 31 8.85 -15.81 -51.05
N VAL A 32 8.27 -16.55 -50.12
CA VAL A 32 7.22 -16.06 -49.25
C VAL A 32 7.82 -14.88 -48.49
N ASP A 33 7.38 -13.67 -48.83
CA ASP A 33 7.76 -12.45 -48.13
C ASP A 33 7.14 -12.47 -46.75
N LEU A 34 7.84 -13.13 -45.81
CA LEU A 34 7.40 -13.26 -44.42
C LEU A 34 7.53 -11.87 -43.77
N GLU A 35 6.41 -11.26 -43.38
CA GLU A 35 6.45 -10.08 -42.55
C GLU A 35 7.30 -10.37 -41.30
N PRO A 36 8.32 -9.54 -41.01
CA PRO A 36 9.17 -9.74 -39.83
C PRO A 36 8.36 -9.67 -38.53
N LYS A 37 8.48 -10.70 -37.68
CA LYS A 37 7.79 -10.74 -36.38
C LYS A 37 8.73 -11.21 -35.30
N ILE A 38 8.72 -10.49 -34.18
CA ILE A 38 9.40 -10.87 -32.94
C ILE A 38 8.51 -10.50 -31.76
N SER A 39 8.41 -11.41 -30.81
CA SER A 39 7.67 -11.22 -29.56
C SER A 39 8.55 -11.63 -28.39
N VAL A 40 8.49 -10.88 -27.30
CA VAL A 40 9.16 -11.19 -26.03
C VAL A 40 8.17 -11.04 -24.90
N SER A 41 8.15 -11.98 -23.98
CA SER A 41 7.26 -11.96 -22.81
C SER A 41 8.00 -12.47 -21.55
N PRO A 42 7.87 -11.78 -20.43
CA PRO A 42 7.31 -10.42 -20.28
C PRO A 42 8.27 -9.34 -20.83
N THR A 43 7.73 -8.22 -21.26
CA THR A 43 8.52 -7.05 -21.70
C THR A 43 9.04 -6.19 -20.55
N ALA A 44 8.52 -6.41 -19.35
CA ALA A 44 9.00 -5.85 -18.08
C ALA A 44 8.92 -6.95 -17.00
N PRO A 45 9.90 -7.85 -16.94
CA PRO A 45 9.97 -8.89 -15.90
C PRO A 45 10.17 -8.26 -14.52
N ASP A 46 9.94 -9.06 -13.48
CA ASP A 46 10.21 -8.68 -12.10
C ASP A 46 11.64 -8.16 -11.95
N ALA A 47 11.83 -7.25 -10.99
CA ALA A 47 13.15 -6.69 -10.73
C ALA A 47 14.13 -7.77 -10.30
N ILE A 48 15.31 -7.77 -10.92
CA ILE A 48 16.43 -8.65 -10.54
C ILE A 48 16.97 -8.19 -9.18
N ALA A 49 17.22 -9.11 -8.26
CA ALA A 49 17.84 -8.79 -6.98
C ALA A 49 19.23 -8.14 -7.17
N ALA A 50 19.68 -7.36 -6.17
CA ALA A 50 20.97 -6.69 -6.19
C ALA A 50 22.18 -7.65 -6.18
N ALA A 51 22.00 -8.88 -5.68
CA ALA A 51 23.09 -9.86 -5.52
C ALA A 51 23.71 -10.27 -6.85
N ALA A 52 25.02 -10.51 -6.84
CA ALA A 52 25.77 -11.01 -7.99
C ALA A 52 25.18 -12.34 -8.52
N GLY A 53 24.97 -12.42 -9.84
CA GLY A 53 24.45 -13.62 -10.49
C GLY A 53 22.94 -13.80 -10.37
N ALA A 54 22.22 -12.86 -9.75
CA ALA A 54 20.77 -12.81 -9.78
C ALA A 54 20.29 -12.69 -11.24
N ALA A 55 19.20 -13.36 -11.58
CA ALA A 55 18.77 -13.50 -12.96
C ALA A 55 17.27 -13.48 -13.12
N VAL A 56 16.83 -13.09 -14.30
CA VAL A 56 15.46 -13.20 -14.78
C VAL A 56 15.42 -13.90 -16.13
N ASN A 57 14.33 -14.56 -16.45
CA ASN A 57 14.13 -15.17 -17.76
C ASN A 57 13.01 -14.42 -18.49
N VAL A 58 13.22 -14.26 -19.79
CA VAL A 58 12.17 -13.86 -20.72
C VAL A 58 12.02 -14.93 -21.80
N SER A 59 10.84 -15.06 -22.36
CA SER A 59 10.57 -15.95 -23.48
C SER A 59 10.54 -15.15 -24.78
N LEU A 60 11.20 -15.63 -25.82
CA LEU A 60 11.26 -14.98 -27.12
C LEU A 60 10.78 -15.93 -28.22
N MET A 61 10.01 -15.43 -29.18
CA MET A 61 9.60 -16.11 -30.38
C MET A 61 9.80 -15.16 -31.58
N ALA A 62 10.45 -15.64 -32.65
CA ALA A 62 10.73 -14.85 -33.84
C ALA A 62 10.67 -15.72 -35.10
N ASN A 63 10.12 -15.17 -36.17
CA ASN A 63 10.04 -15.87 -37.47
C ASN A 63 11.26 -15.67 -38.37
N MET A 64 12.28 -14.97 -37.87
CA MET A 64 13.57 -14.72 -38.52
C MET A 64 14.70 -14.82 -37.49
N ASP A 65 15.95 -14.90 -37.95
CA ASP A 65 17.10 -14.86 -37.05
C ASP A 65 17.13 -13.55 -36.28
N TRP A 66 17.37 -13.66 -34.97
CA TRP A 66 17.24 -12.55 -34.06
C TRP A 66 18.55 -12.28 -33.29
N LYS A 67 18.67 -11.08 -32.76
CA LYS A 67 19.76 -10.66 -31.87
C LYS A 67 19.27 -9.67 -30.82
N VAL A 68 19.98 -9.60 -29.68
CA VAL A 68 19.81 -8.55 -28.67
C VAL A 68 20.85 -7.44 -28.86
N SER A 69 20.48 -6.23 -28.50
CA SER A 69 21.35 -5.04 -28.49
C SER A 69 21.00 -4.14 -27.29
N ASN A 70 21.81 -3.10 -27.07
CA ASN A 70 21.70 -2.19 -25.91
C ASN A 70 21.86 -2.91 -24.56
N VAL A 71 22.64 -3.97 -24.51
CA VAL A 71 22.98 -4.67 -23.28
C VAL A 71 24.06 -3.86 -22.55
N PRO A 72 23.78 -3.32 -21.35
CA PRO A 72 24.80 -2.62 -20.58
C PRO A 72 25.80 -3.58 -19.96
N ASP A 73 26.97 -3.08 -19.55
CA ASP A 73 28.07 -3.88 -19.01
C ASP A 73 27.70 -4.71 -17.78
N TRP A 74 26.69 -4.29 -17.03
CA TRP A 74 26.23 -4.98 -15.83
C TRP A 74 25.19 -6.11 -16.07
N LEU A 75 24.83 -6.36 -17.35
CA LEU A 75 23.96 -7.47 -17.73
C LEU A 75 24.67 -8.44 -18.67
N THR A 76 24.41 -9.72 -18.47
CA THR A 76 24.77 -10.79 -19.40
C THR A 76 23.49 -11.46 -19.90
N VAL A 77 23.31 -11.52 -21.20
CA VAL A 77 22.17 -12.15 -21.85
C VAL A 77 22.58 -13.47 -22.50
N SER A 78 21.83 -14.54 -22.31
CA SER A 78 22.14 -15.84 -22.90
C SER A 78 20.90 -16.60 -23.35
N PRO A 79 20.83 -16.97 -24.65
CA PRO A 79 21.70 -16.57 -25.77
C PRO A 79 21.53 -15.10 -26.17
N GLU A 80 22.55 -14.50 -26.83
CA GLU A 80 22.49 -13.12 -27.36
C GLU A 80 21.89 -13.04 -28.76
N SER A 81 21.77 -14.18 -29.44
CA SER A 81 21.17 -14.31 -30.78
C SER A 81 20.68 -15.73 -30.99
N GLY A 82 19.81 -15.92 -31.96
CA GLY A 82 19.29 -17.24 -32.30
C GLY A 82 18.63 -17.26 -33.69
N THR A 83 18.23 -18.45 -34.11
CA THR A 83 17.52 -18.65 -35.38
C THR A 83 16.02 -18.55 -35.21
N ALA A 84 15.32 -18.37 -36.32
CA ALA A 84 13.86 -18.39 -36.39
C ALA A 84 13.29 -19.62 -35.67
N SER A 85 12.21 -19.43 -34.92
CA SER A 85 11.49 -20.50 -34.21
C SER A 85 10.01 -20.15 -34.03
N GLU A 86 9.16 -21.11 -34.30
CA GLU A 86 7.73 -21.03 -34.00
C GLU A 86 7.40 -21.36 -32.52
N TYR A 87 8.43 -21.71 -31.74
CA TYR A 87 8.30 -22.03 -30.31
C TYR A 87 9.01 -20.96 -29.48
N TRP A 88 8.51 -20.74 -28.28
CA TRP A 88 9.11 -19.86 -27.31
C TRP A 88 10.49 -20.36 -26.88
N GLN A 89 11.50 -19.51 -26.99
CA GLN A 89 12.87 -19.76 -26.55
C GLN A 89 13.12 -18.99 -25.25
N THR A 90 13.69 -19.65 -24.25
CA THR A 90 14.03 -19.00 -22.98
C THR A 90 15.33 -18.24 -23.11
N ILE A 91 15.32 -16.96 -22.80
CA ILE A 91 16.49 -16.08 -22.74
C ILE A 91 16.75 -15.76 -21.26
N LYS A 92 17.92 -16.14 -20.77
CA LYS A 92 18.35 -15.82 -19.40
C LYS A 92 19.10 -14.50 -19.37
N ILE A 93 18.74 -13.61 -18.48
CA ILE A 93 19.38 -12.31 -18.25
C ILE A 93 19.93 -12.32 -16.83
N VAL A 94 21.24 -12.21 -16.68
CA VAL A 94 21.97 -12.28 -15.41
C VAL A 94 22.56 -10.90 -15.13
N ALA A 95 22.42 -10.42 -13.90
CA ALA A 95 22.98 -9.15 -13.48
C ALA A 95 24.25 -9.33 -12.64
N GLU A 96 25.19 -8.40 -12.78
CA GLU A 96 26.28 -8.21 -11.82
C GLU A 96 25.74 -7.64 -10.51
N GLU A 97 26.54 -7.71 -9.44
CA GLU A 97 26.18 -7.11 -8.15
C GLU A 97 25.87 -5.62 -8.31
N ASN A 98 24.78 -5.19 -7.68
CA ASN A 98 24.43 -3.78 -7.55
C ASN A 98 24.69 -3.33 -6.11
N ILE A 99 25.64 -2.43 -5.92
CA ILE A 99 26.01 -1.86 -4.60
C ILE A 99 25.51 -0.42 -4.45
N ALA A 100 24.72 0.08 -5.39
CA ALA A 100 24.21 1.45 -5.46
C ALA A 100 22.68 1.46 -5.62
N ASP A 101 22.12 2.59 -5.99
CA ASP A 101 20.69 2.76 -6.24
C ASP A 101 20.15 1.81 -7.31
N GLN A 102 18.82 1.65 -7.33
CA GLN A 102 18.12 0.89 -8.38
C GLN A 102 18.57 1.34 -9.77
N ARG A 103 18.86 0.38 -10.65
CA ARG A 103 19.26 0.68 -12.03
C ARG A 103 18.34 0.00 -13.04
N VAL A 104 18.17 0.67 -14.19
CA VAL A 104 17.26 0.24 -15.24
C VAL A 104 17.98 0.23 -16.58
N ALA A 105 17.70 -0.78 -17.41
CA ALA A 105 18.15 -0.88 -18.79
C ALA A 105 16.99 -1.26 -19.71
N THR A 106 17.04 -0.82 -20.95
CA THR A 106 16.14 -1.29 -22.00
C THR A 106 16.92 -2.08 -23.04
N LEU A 107 16.71 -3.38 -23.07
CA LEU A 107 17.26 -4.28 -24.08
C LEU A 107 16.39 -4.25 -25.33
N THR A 108 17.00 -4.31 -26.52
CA THR A 108 16.28 -4.37 -27.78
C THR A 108 16.52 -5.70 -28.47
N PHE A 109 15.52 -6.55 -28.56
CA PHE A 109 15.53 -7.77 -29.36
C PHE A 109 15.02 -7.45 -30.75
N SER A 110 15.73 -7.86 -31.80
CA SER A 110 15.41 -7.48 -33.17
C SER A 110 15.61 -8.60 -34.17
N VAL A 111 14.77 -8.63 -35.18
CA VAL A 111 14.92 -9.29 -36.46
C VAL A 111 15.09 -8.23 -37.55
N ASP A 112 15.41 -8.61 -38.79
CA ASP A 112 15.46 -7.65 -39.89
C ASP A 112 14.04 -7.12 -40.17
N GLY A 113 13.82 -5.82 -39.89
CA GLY A 113 12.54 -5.13 -40.09
C GLY A 113 11.60 -5.05 -38.87
N ALA A 114 11.87 -5.72 -37.73
CA ALA A 114 11.06 -5.59 -36.52
C ALA A 114 11.88 -5.66 -35.24
N SER A 115 11.37 -5.07 -34.15
CA SER A 115 12.04 -5.12 -32.83
C SER A 115 11.04 -5.09 -31.67
N CYS A 116 11.46 -5.62 -30.53
CA CYS A 116 10.75 -5.59 -29.26
C CYS A 116 11.70 -5.12 -28.14
N ASN A 117 11.24 -4.17 -27.31
CA ASN A 117 12.01 -3.65 -26.19
C ASN A 117 11.61 -4.36 -24.90
N VAL A 118 12.61 -4.69 -24.08
CA VAL A 118 12.44 -5.30 -22.77
C VAL A 118 13.09 -4.41 -21.72
N LYS A 119 12.30 -3.95 -20.76
CA LYS A 119 12.79 -3.14 -19.64
C LYS A 119 13.29 -4.07 -18.52
N ILE A 120 14.57 -4.00 -18.21
CA ILE A 120 15.18 -4.73 -17.09
C ILE A 120 15.44 -3.76 -15.96
N THR A 121 14.93 -4.09 -14.78
CA THR A 121 15.17 -3.35 -13.54
C THR A 121 16.01 -4.23 -12.62
N GLN A 122 17.03 -3.67 -11.97
CA GLN A 122 17.72 -4.33 -10.88
C GLN A 122 17.59 -3.50 -9.61
N SER A 123 17.14 -4.14 -8.54
CA SER A 123 16.94 -3.51 -7.23
C SER A 123 18.25 -2.97 -6.67
N GLN A 124 18.18 -1.98 -5.81
CA GLN A 124 19.27 -1.60 -4.92
C GLN A 124 19.55 -2.73 -3.91
N PRO A 125 20.73 -2.76 -3.26
CA PRO A 125 21.01 -3.73 -2.21
C PRO A 125 19.96 -3.66 -1.12
N VAL A 126 19.46 -4.82 -0.72
CA VAL A 126 18.74 -4.93 0.56
C VAL A 126 19.83 -4.79 1.63
N VAL A 127 19.93 -3.62 2.24
CA VAL A 127 20.62 -3.52 3.52
C VAL A 127 19.72 -4.29 4.48
N GLU A 128 20.18 -5.42 5.03
CA GLU A 128 19.49 -6.03 6.15
C GLU A 128 19.37 -4.94 7.21
N GLU A 129 18.16 -4.38 7.36
CA GLU A 129 17.85 -3.58 8.52
C GLU A 129 17.99 -4.53 9.70
N VAL A 130 19.01 -4.31 10.52
CA VAL A 130 18.99 -4.82 11.90
C VAL A 130 17.69 -4.25 12.47
N PRO A 131 16.71 -5.07 12.87
CA PRO A 131 15.43 -4.57 13.36
C PRO A 131 15.74 -3.54 14.44
N SER A 132 15.22 -2.32 14.30
CA SER A 132 15.49 -1.23 15.24
C SER A 132 15.12 -1.72 16.62
N GLN A 133 16.12 -1.95 17.47
CA GLN A 133 15.88 -2.41 18.83
C GLN A 133 15.32 -1.23 19.61
N THR A 134 14.16 -1.40 20.23
CA THR A 134 13.58 -0.40 21.12
C THR A 134 14.43 -0.30 22.39
N LEU A 135 15.12 0.82 22.56
CA LEU A 135 15.95 1.14 23.73
C LEU A 135 15.11 1.70 24.88
N PHE A 136 14.10 2.48 24.51
CA PHE A 136 13.14 3.04 25.46
C PHE A 136 11.77 3.18 24.80
N PHE A 137 10.71 2.86 25.54
CA PHE A 137 9.33 3.08 25.10
C PHE A 137 8.43 3.43 26.28
N GLU A 138 7.63 4.48 26.12
CA GLU A 138 6.55 4.84 27.03
C GLU A 138 5.30 5.22 26.24
N SER A 139 4.27 4.41 26.38
CA SER A 139 3.01 4.61 25.66
C SER A 139 2.09 5.65 26.30
N PHE A 140 2.21 5.81 27.61
CA PHE A 140 1.25 6.54 28.48
C PHE A 140 -0.19 5.96 28.46
N LYS A 141 -0.40 4.73 28.02
CA LYS A 141 -1.74 4.10 27.99
C LYS A 141 -2.38 3.92 29.37
N SER A 142 -1.59 3.76 30.43
CA SER A 142 -2.10 3.44 31.76
C SER A 142 -1.67 4.40 32.87
N SER A 143 -0.63 5.19 32.66
CA SER A 143 -0.09 6.13 33.64
C SER A 143 0.96 7.05 33.01
N LYS A 144 1.53 7.97 33.79
CA LYS A 144 2.72 8.75 33.38
C LYS A 144 4.01 7.92 33.31
N GLY A 145 3.96 6.63 33.56
CA GLY A 145 5.13 5.78 33.60
C GLY A 145 6.18 6.25 34.62
N LYS A 146 7.45 6.19 34.20
CA LYS A 146 8.59 6.63 35.00
C LYS A 146 8.97 8.11 34.79
N PHE A 147 8.17 8.85 34.03
CA PHE A 147 8.41 10.27 33.82
C PHE A 147 8.22 11.07 35.11
N THR A 148 9.00 12.12 35.27
CA THR A 148 8.92 13.07 36.39
C THR A 148 8.47 14.44 35.89
N ILE A 149 7.69 15.14 36.73
CA ILE A 149 7.23 16.49 36.44
C ILE A 149 8.04 17.45 37.28
N GLN A 150 8.55 18.51 36.64
CA GLN A 150 9.27 19.57 37.31
C GLN A 150 8.62 20.91 36.93
N ASP A 151 7.85 21.46 37.84
CA ASP A 151 7.25 22.77 37.70
C ASP A 151 8.29 23.86 37.98
N VAL A 152 8.45 24.76 37.02
CA VAL A 152 9.30 25.97 37.14
C VAL A 152 8.43 27.13 37.57
N ASN A 153 7.24 27.25 36.97
CA ASN A 153 6.22 28.22 37.32
C ASN A 153 4.84 27.55 37.33
N LEU A 154 4.36 27.15 38.52
CA LEU A 154 3.02 26.62 38.73
C LEU A 154 2.18 27.71 39.40
N PRO A 155 1.16 28.26 38.72
CA PRO A 155 0.22 29.22 39.29
C PRO A 155 -0.54 28.61 40.49
N GLU A 156 -0.81 29.45 41.52
CA GLU A 156 -1.53 29.04 42.74
C GLU A 156 -2.93 28.48 42.45
N GLU A 157 -3.54 28.90 41.36
CA GLU A 157 -4.88 28.49 40.93
C GLU A 157 -4.92 27.09 40.29
N LEU A 158 -3.75 26.53 39.91
CA LEU A 158 -3.65 25.23 39.28
C LEU A 158 -3.04 24.19 40.23
N SER A 159 -3.56 22.97 40.22
CA SER A 159 -3.01 21.86 40.99
C SER A 159 -1.82 21.20 40.31
N CYS A 160 -1.76 21.27 38.99
CA CYS A 160 -0.68 20.72 38.13
C CYS A 160 -0.76 21.37 36.74
N ILE A 161 0.32 21.26 35.97
CA ILE A 161 0.35 21.64 34.55
C ILE A 161 0.31 20.35 33.72
N TRP A 162 1.16 19.37 34.03
CA TRP A 162 1.14 18.05 33.41
C TRP A 162 0.31 17.06 34.23
N GLU A 163 -0.61 16.35 33.58
CA GLU A 163 -1.38 15.25 34.16
C GLU A 163 -1.50 14.08 33.20
N TYR A 164 -1.68 12.88 33.74
CA TYR A 164 -2.07 11.72 32.96
C TYR A 164 -3.56 11.77 32.65
N SER A 165 -3.91 11.65 31.38
CA SER A 165 -5.29 11.56 30.91
C SER A 165 -5.63 10.11 30.56
N ALA A 166 -6.52 9.49 31.36
CA ALA A 166 -6.99 8.13 31.10
C ALA A 166 -7.94 8.06 29.90
N ASP A 167 -8.69 9.14 29.64
CA ASP A 167 -9.65 9.19 28.54
C ASP A 167 -8.98 9.24 27.16
N TYR A 168 -7.77 9.81 27.12
CA TYR A 168 -6.98 9.98 25.87
C TYR A 168 -5.69 9.15 25.87
N GLU A 169 -5.44 8.37 26.94
CA GLU A 169 -4.25 7.51 27.08
C GLU A 169 -2.94 8.27 26.75
N CYS A 170 -2.76 9.45 27.36
CA CYS A 170 -1.64 10.34 27.08
C CYS A 170 -1.22 11.15 28.31
N MET A 171 -0.05 11.81 28.24
CA MET A 171 0.28 12.91 29.12
C MET A 171 -0.24 14.22 28.53
N LYS A 172 -1.04 14.96 29.30
CA LYS A 172 -1.64 16.23 28.91
C LYS A 172 -1.02 17.38 29.70
N GLY A 173 -0.46 18.37 29.00
CA GLY A 173 0.04 19.63 29.55
C GLY A 173 -0.88 20.79 29.20
N THR A 174 -1.37 21.51 30.21
CA THR A 174 -2.17 22.72 30.00
C THR A 174 -2.14 23.62 31.22
N ALA A 175 -2.21 24.92 31.00
CA ALA A 175 -2.42 25.92 32.05
C ALA A 175 -3.70 26.74 31.79
N PHE A 176 -4.67 26.13 31.11
CA PHE A 176 -6.03 26.66 30.98
C PHE A 176 -6.92 26.04 32.06
N SER A 177 -7.54 26.89 32.88
CA SER A 177 -8.62 26.49 33.78
C SER A 177 -9.79 27.45 33.60
N ASN A 178 -10.88 26.91 33.03
CA ASN A 178 -12.04 27.69 32.58
C ASN A 178 -12.54 28.67 33.66
N PRO A 179 -12.60 29.98 33.37
CA PRO A 179 -12.47 30.62 32.05
C PRO A 179 -11.10 31.28 31.78
N ALA A 180 -10.03 30.99 32.52
CA ALA A 180 -8.77 31.74 32.51
C ALA A 180 -7.58 30.94 31.95
N ASN A 181 -6.67 31.68 31.31
CA ASN A 181 -5.32 31.19 30.99
C ASN A 181 -4.34 31.69 32.08
N TYR A 182 -3.34 30.89 32.36
CA TYR A 182 -2.32 31.24 33.36
C TYR A 182 -0.94 31.15 32.73
N GLU A 183 -0.05 32.12 33.08
CA GLU A 183 1.36 32.04 32.71
C GLU A 183 2.04 30.94 33.51
N SER A 184 2.67 30.01 32.81
CA SER A 184 3.25 28.82 33.43
C SER A 184 4.46 28.28 32.69
N GLU A 185 5.27 27.46 33.39
CA GLU A 185 6.31 26.64 32.80
C GLU A 185 6.47 25.34 33.60
N SER A 186 6.43 24.20 32.89
CA SER A 186 6.62 22.87 33.50
C SER A 186 7.25 21.90 32.51
N TRP A 187 8.07 21.00 33.05
CA TRP A 187 8.84 20.03 32.31
C TRP A 187 8.38 18.62 32.65
N LEU A 188 8.07 17.83 31.61
CA LEU A 188 7.83 16.38 31.70
C LEU A 188 9.11 15.67 31.27
N ILE A 189 9.84 15.06 32.22
CA ILE A 189 11.20 14.56 32.04
C ILE A 189 11.21 13.03 32.10
N SER A 190 11.83 12.38 31.10
CA SER A 190 12.00 10.92 31.05
C SER A 190 12.88 10.38 32.19
N PRO A 191 12.80 9.10 32.51
CA PRO A 191 13.89 8.43 33.19
C PRO A 191 15.17 8.51 32.33
N GLU A 192 16.28 8.09 32.92
CA GLU A 192 17.55 7.92 32.20
C GLU A 192 17.43 6.84 31.12
N ILE A 193 17.90 7.12 29.92
CA ILE A 193 17.91 6.25 28.76
C ILE A 193 19.37 5.91 28.45
N ASP A 194 19.69 4.64 28.36
CA ASP A 194 21.06 4.15 28.19
C ASP A 194 21.38 3.95 26.71
N LEU A 195 22.28 4.78 26.15
CA LEU A 195 22.82 4.70 24.81
C LEU A 195 24.31 4.31 24.82
N THR A 196 24.84 3.79 25.93
CA THR A 196 26.29 3.55 26.10
C THR A 196 26.85 2.50 25.17
N SER A 197 26.04 1.55 24.71
CA SER A 197 26.42 0.48 23.78
C SER A 197 26.02 0.76 22.32
N GLU A 198 25.32 1.85 22.07
CA GLU A 198 24.78 2.15 20.75
C GLU A 198 25.82 2.87 19.88
N THR A 199 25.73 2.64 18.56
CA THR A 199 26.49 3.36 17.53
C THR A 199 25.65 4.45 16.90
N ASP A 200 24.34 4.23 16.84
CA ASP A 200 23.33 5.09 16.23
C ASP A 200 22.03 4.93 17.05
N ALA A 201 21.28 5.99 17.19
CA ALA A 201 19.96 5.96 17.83
C ALA A 201 19.10 7.14 17.37
N TYR A 202 17.78 6.97 17.41
CA TYR A 202 16.85 8.08 17.11
C TYR A 202 15.66 8.10 18.07
N LEU A 203 15.09 9.30 18.25
CA LEU A 203 13.90 9.59 19.04
C LEU A 203 12.71 9.84 18.12
N THR A 204 11.54 9.37 18.52
CA THR A 204 10.25 9.77 17.96
C THR A 204 9.17 9.73 19.02
N PHE A 205 8.09 10.50 18.83
CA PHE A 205 6.89 10.46 19.66
C PHE A 205 5.66 10.94 18.90
N GLU A 206 4.48 10.72 19.47
CA GLU A 206 3.23 11.25 18.95
C GLU A 206 2.72 12.36 19.83
N HIS A 207 2.10 13.36 19.20
CA HIS A 207 1.44 14.44 19.92
C HIS A 207 0.15 14.90 19.24
N ALA A 208 -0.73 15.49 20.07
CA ALA A 208 -1.94 16.17 19.66
C ALA A 208 -2.05 17.49 20.45
N GLY A 209 -2.92 18.39 20.04
CA GLY A 209 -3.13 19.60 20.80
C GLY A 209 -3.68 20.76 20.00
N GLY A 210 -3.89 21.88 20.70
CA GLY A 210 -4.41 23.09 20.09
C GLY A 210 -4.44 24.26 21.05
N TYR A 211 -4.99 25.38 20.54
CA TYR A 211 -5.13 26.65 21.28
C TYR A 211 -3.83 27.34 21.67
N PHE A 212 -2.70 26.93 21.12
CA PHE A 212 -1.41 27.61 21.33
C PHE A 212 -1.45 29.06 20.85
N GLY A 213 -0.68 29.92 21.49
CA GLY A 213 -0.34 31.26 20.98
C GLY A 213 0.79 31.15 19.93
N ASN A 214 1.86 30.43 20.31
CA ASN A 214 2.96 30.04 19.45
C ASN A 214 3.46 28.65 19.88
N ALA A 215 3.06 27.62 19.16
CA ALA A 215 3.38 26.24 19.52
C ALA A 215 4.89 25.97 19.59
N SER A 216 5.71 26.61 18.72
CA SER A 216 7.16 26.41 18.70
C SER A 216 7.89 27.01 19.92
N GLU A 217 7.24 27.88 20.69
CA GLU A 217 7.74 28.41 21.94
C GLU A 217 7.12 27.75 23.17
N GLU A 218 5.84 27.34 23.04
CA GLU A 218 5.02 26.82 24.15
C GLU A 218 5.17 25.31 24.34
N ALA A 219 5.48 24.55 23.28
CA ALA A 219 5.56 23.07 23.26
C ALA A 219 6.90 22.65 22.67
N THR A 220 7.93 22.46 23.49
CA THR A 220 9.31 22.26 23.03
C THR A 220 9.92 20.96 23.55
N LEU A 221 10.74 20.32 22.69
CA LEU A 221 11.45 19.07 22.97
C LEU A 221 12.91 19.35 23.36
N TRP A 222 13.43 18.65 24.35
CA TRP A 222 14.78 18.84 24.88
C TRP A 222 15.46 17.51 25.15
N VAL A 223 16.78 17.48 25.03
CA VAL A 223 17.64 16.35 25.41
C VAL A 223 18.76 16.84 26.30
N SER A 224 19.16 16.03 27.26
CA SER A 224 20.32 16.29 28.13
C SER A 224 21.15 15.03 28.24
N LYS A 225 22.45 15.15 28.03
CA LYS A 225 23.43 14.12 28.33
C LYS A 225 23.79 14.18 29.82
N GLU A 226 24.11 13.05 30.42
CA GLU A 226 24.44 12.97 31.83
C GLU A 226 25.49 14.00 32.24
N GLY A 227 25.10 14.90 33.16
CA GLY A 227 25.96 15.98 33.68
C GLY A 227 26.09 17.22 32.78
N GLU A 228 25.35 17.31 31.70
CA GLU A 228 25.33 18.44 30.76
C GLU A 228 24.02 19.22 30.82
N ASP A 229 24.02 20.46 30.29
CA ASP A 229 22.84 21.29 30.19
C ASP A 229 21.84 20.72 29.13
N TRP A 230 20.58 21.12 29.24
CA TRP A 230 19.54 20.79 28.29
C TRP A 230 19.78 21.49 26.94
N LYS A 231 19.69 20.70 25.83
CA LYS A 231 19.73 21.20 24.45
C LYS A 231 18.37 20.98 23.81
N GLN A 232 17.82 22.03 23.20
CA GLN A 232 16.54 21.94 22.49
C GLN A 232 16.71 21.21 21.16
N LEU A 233 15.78 20.30 20.88
CA LEU A 233 15.59 19.67 19.58
C LEU A 233 14.43 20.36 18.87
N THR A 234 14.63 20.76 17.61
CA THR A 234 13.60 21.48 16.85
C THR A 234 12.49 20.54 16.42
N ILE A 235 11.26 20.88 16.73
CA ILE A 235 10.07 20.31 16.06
C ILE A 235 9.79 21.23 14.87
N GLU A 236 9.73 20.66 13.66
CA GLU A 236 9.45 21.45 12.46
C GLU A 236 8.03 22.03 12.48
N ALA A 237 7.84 23.19 11.88
CA ALA A 237 6.58 23.95 12.01
C ALA A 237 5.36 23.15 11.50
N GLU A 238 5.52 22.39 10.43
CA GLU A 238 4.50 21.54 9.83
C GLU A 238 4.13 20.33 10.68
N ASN A 239 4.97 19.97 11.64
CA ASN A 239 4.76 18.82 12.52
C ASN A 239 4.04 19.20 13.82
N TYR A 240 3.72 20.47 14.07
CA TYR A 240 2.89 20.82 15.23
C TYR A 240 1.43 20.43 14.99
N PRO A 241 0.73 19.88 16.04
CA PRO A 241 -0.64 19.44 15.86
C PRO A 241 -1.60 20.63 15.68
N GLU A 242 -2.50 20.49 14.72
CA GLU A 242 -3.60 21.44 14.48
C GLU A 242 -4.95 20.95 15.04
N SER A 243 -4.97 19.76 15.63
CA SER A 243 -6.18 19.08 16.12
C SER A 243 -5.86 18.11 17.26
N TRP A 244 -6.90 17.43 17.75
CA TRP A 244 -6.81 16.37 18.76
C TRP A 244 -6.46 14.99 18.17
N THR A 245 -6.17 14.92 16.89
CA THR A 245 -5.63 13.71 16.26
C THR A 245 -4.14 13.64 16.55
N PHE A 246 -3.67 12.52 17.10
CA PHE A 246 -2.26 12.30 17.34
C PHE A 246 -1.51 12.11 16.02
N ILE A 247 -0.48 12.89 15.82
CA ILE A 247 0.45 12.80 14.68
C ILE A 247 1.86 12.51 15.19
N THR A 248 2.72 11.97 14.33
CA THR A 248 4.15 11.82 14.62
C THR A 248 4.79 13.21 14.63
N ALA A 249 5.42 13.57 15.74
CA ALA A 249 6.04 14.90 15.94
C ALA A 249 7.35 15.07 15.15
N GLY A 250 7.96 13.98 14.71
CA GLY A 250 9.21 13.96 13.96
C GLY A 250 10.12 12.81 14.37
N TYR A 251 11.32 12.84 13.80
CA TYR A 251 12.40 11.91 14.08
C TYR A 251 13.68 12.70 14.32
N TRP A 252 14.38 12.42 15.42
CA TRP A 252 15.60 13.12 15.79
C TRP A 252 16.72 12.12 15.96
N GLU A 253 17.77 12.23 15.13
CA GLU A 253 18.99 11.45 15.30
C GLU A 253 19.67 11.83 16.61
N LEU A 254 20.10 10.82 17.36
CA LEU A 254 20.74 10.96 18.65
C LEU A 254 22.24 10.59 18.61
N ASP A 255 22.87 10.61 17.44
CA ASP A 255 24.26 10.20 17.22
C ASP A 255 25.26 10.99 18.06
N GLU A 256 24.98 12.27 18.35
CA GLU A 256 25.79 13.10 19.25
C GLU A 256 25.78 12.60 20.71
N TYR A 257 24.83 11.71 21.05
CA TYR A 257 24.56 11.23 22.41
C TYR A 257 24.91 9.76 22.62
N VAL A 258 25.21 8.99 21.56
CA VAL A 258 25.62 7.59 21.71
C VAL A 258 26.89 7.44 22.54
N GLY A 259 27.07 6.31 23.18
CA GLY A 259 28.14 6.09 24.16
C GLY A 259 27.90 6.75 25.52
N SER A 260 26.69 7.30 25.77
CA SER A 260 26.34 7.97 27.02
C SER A 260 24.92 7.62 27.47
N ARG A 261 24.51 8.17 28.61
CA ARG A 261 23.13 8.14 29.07
C ARG A 261 22.52 9.51 28.90
N ILE A 262 21.24 9.53 28.50
CA ILE A 262 20.50 10.74 28.21
C ILE A 262 19.19 10.81 28.99
N LYS A 263 18.63 12.00 29.06
CA LYS A 263 17.22 12.23 29.37
C LYS A 263 16.61 13.09 28.25
N ILE A 264 15.35 12.86 27.95
CA ILE A 264 14.54 13.71 27.11
C ILE A 264 13.51 14.44 27.96
N ALA A 265 13.10 15.62 27.52
CA ALA A 265 12.09 16.38 28.24
C ALA A 265 11.17 17.13 27.27
N PHE A 266 9.90 17.20 27.66
CA PHE A 266 8.88 18.00 27.01
C PHE A 266 8.61 19.22 27.91
N ARG A 267 8.99 20.41 27.42
CA ARG A 267 8.77 21.65 28.13
C ARG A 267 7.52 22.31 27.62
N TYR A 268 6.53 22.45 28.49
CA TYR A 268 5.34 23.25 28.27
C TYR A 268 5.52 24.63 28.87
N SER A 269 5.11 25.66 28.14
CA SER A 269 4.98 27.03 28.66
C SER A 269 3.74 27.72 28.09
N SER A 270 3.25 28.72 28.79
CA SER A 270 2.07 29.48 28.44
C SER A 270 2.13 30.90 28.94
N THR A 271 1.20 31.74 28.50
CA THR A 271 1.05 33.12 28.94
C THR A 271 -0.31 33.35 29.62
N ALA A 272 -0.47 34.46 30.33
CA ALA A 272 -1.75 34.82 30.93
C ALA A 272 -2.87 35.08 29.91
N THR A 273 -2.54 35.22 28.63
CA THR A 273 -3.53 35.44 27.55
C THR A 273 -3.77 34.23 26.68
N LYS A 274 -2.86 33.26 26.68
CA LYS A 274 -2.92 32.04 25.90
C LYS A 274 -2.26 30.89 26.66
N ALA A 275 -3.00 29.80 26.80
CA ALA A 275 -2.53 28.55 27.35
C ALA A 275 -3.08 27.41 26.47
N GLY A 276 -2.22 26.91 25.58
CA GLY A 276 -2.53 25.77 24.73
C GLY A 276 -2.68 24.49 25.54
N THR A 277 -3.14 23.45 24.90
CA THR A 277 -3.13 22.08 25.44
C THR A 277 -2.25 21.22 24.56
N TRP A 278 -1.28 20.55 25.16
CA TRP A 278 -0.34 19.64 24.50
C TRP A 278 -0.47 18.22 25.05
N GLU A 279 -0.76 17.28 24.20
CA GLU A 279 -0.92 15.87 24.54
C GLU A 279 0.21 15.07 23.91
N ILE A 280 0.84 14.15 24.67
CA ILE A 280 2.00 13.36 24.25
C ILE A 280 1.76 11.88 24.57
N ARG A 281 2.11 11.02 23.61
CA ARG A 281 2.11 9.56 23.80
C ARG A 281 3.17 8.87 22.93
N ASN A 282 3.35 7.56 23.12
CA ASN A 282 4.20 6.68 22.29
C ASN A 282 5.64 7.20 22.12
N VAL A 283 6.24 7.65 23.22
CA VAL A 283 7.62 8.15 23.22
C VAL A 283 8.58 6.97 23.07
N SER A 284 9.38 6.97 22.01
CA SER A 284 10.28 5.87 21.63
C SER A 284 11.70 6.37 21.37
N VAL A 285 12.69 5.67 21.93
CA VAL A 285 14.08 5.76 21.49
C VAL A 285 14.48 4.40 20.94
N LEU A 286 14.96 4.38 19.70
CA LEU A 286 15.28 3.17 18.97
C LEU A 286 16.75 3.18 18.55
N SER A 287 17.36 1.99 18.48
CA SER A 287 18.71 1.78 17.94
C SER A 287 18.71 1.90 16.41
N GLY A 288 19.79 2.40 15.85
CA GLY A 288 19.95 2.60 14.40
C GLY A 288 19.56 4.01 13.95
N ASN A 289 19.70 4.28 12.65
CA ASN A 289 19.36 5.55 12.02
C ASN A 289 17.92 5.54 11.49
N TYR A 290 17.22 6.64 11.65
CA TYR A 290 15.96 6.84 10.94
C TYR A 290 16.23 7.11 9.46
N VAL A 291 15.70 6.28 8.59
CA VAL A 291 15.77 6.50 7.14
C VAL A 291 14.41 6.98 6.64
N LYS A 292 14.33 8.28 6.32
CA LYS A 292 13.15 8.81 5.63
C LYS A 292 13.16 8.28 4.21
N VAL A 293 12.16 7.49 3.88
CA VAL A 293 11.92 7.04 2.50
C VAL A 293 10.94 8.00 1.86
N ASP A 294 11.38 8.70 0.82
CA ASP A 294 10.49 9.55 0.03
C ASP A 294 9.57 8.66 -0.80
N VAL A 295 8.29 8.61 -0.42
CA VAL A 295 7.27 7.84 -1.14
C VAL A 295 6.73 8.70 -2.28
N PRO A 296 7.00 8.34 -3.55
CA PRO A 296 6.56 9.16 -4.68
C PRO A 296 5.04 9.08 -4.86
N GLN A 297 4.44 10.21 -5.21
CA GLN A 297 3.06 10.22 -5.68
C GLN A 297 2.99 9.59 -7.08
N VAL A 298 2.18 8.54 -7.24
CA VAL A 298 2.02 7.82 -8.50
C VAL A 298 0.63 8.09 -9.08
N ASP A 299 0.56 8.48 -10.35
CA ASP A 299 -0.70 8.52 -11.08
C ASP A 299 -1.07 7.08 -11.51
N PRO A 300 -2.18 6.49 -10.99
CA PRO A 300 -2.53 5.12 -11.29
C PRO A 300 -2.75 4.86 -12.80
N ARG A 301 -3.16 5.88 -13.58
CA ARG A 301 -3.35 5.79 -15.04
C ARG A 301 -2.05 5.50 -15.79
N THR A 302 -0.89 5.72 -15.18
CA THR A 302 0.42 5.44 -15.77
C THR A 302 0.94 4.04 -15.42
N THR A 303 0.16 3.24 -14.72
CA THR A 303 0.55 1.92 -14.21
C THR A 303 -0.26 0.80 -14.86
N GLN A 304 0.19 -0.43 -14.67
CA GLN A 304 -0.52 -1.65 -15.06
C GLN A 304 -0.83 -2.50 -13.83
N TRP A 305 -1.20 -1.87 -12.71
CA TRP A 305 -1.55 -2.60 -11.50
C TRP A 305 -2.81 -3.44 -11.73
N MET A 306 -2.77 -4.68 -11.26
CA MET A 306 -3.80 -5.67 -11.54
C MET A 306 -5.17 -5.32 -10.95
N GLU A 307 -5.19 -4.63 -9.81
CA GLU A 307 -6.40 -4.21 -9.14
C GLU A 307 -7.16 -3.07 -9.82
N LEU A 308 -6.58 -2.41 -10.80
CA LEU A 308 -7.20 -1.20 -11.38
C LEU A 308 -8.39 -1.53 -12.29
N PRO A 309 -9.53 -0.86 -12.11
CA PRO A 309 -10.58 -0.79 -13.12
C PRO A 309 -10.22 0.20 -14.24
N ALA A 310 -11.06 0.27 -15.26
CA ALA A 310 -10.94 1.31 -16.28
C ALA A 310 -11.02 2.73 -15.67
N MET A 311 -10.23 3.65 -16.23
CA MET A 311 -10.08 5.04 -15.75
C MET A 311 -10.27 6.01 -16.92
N ASP A 312 -11.40 5.93 -17.60
CA ASP A 312 -11.74 6.66 -18.81
C ASP A 312 -12.85 7.72 -18.62
N ASP A 313 -13.38 7.86 -17.39
CA ASP A 313 -14.38 8.87 -17.05
C ASP A 313 -13.72 10.14 -16.50
N ASP A 314 -13.78 11.21 -17.28
CA ASP A 314 -13.24 12.53 -16.92
C ASP A 314 -14.01 13.22 -15.77
N ALA A 315 -15.13 12.67 -15.30
CA ALA A 315 -15.87 13.19 -14.16
C ALA A 315 -15.15 12.93 -12.82
N TYR A 316 -14.18 12.00 -12.79
CA TYR A 316 -13.46 11.60 -11.60
C TYR A 316 -11.99 12.02 -11.63
N GLY A 317 -11.46 12.35 -10.44
CA GLY A 317 -10.03 12.45 -10.21
C GLY A 317 -9.45 11.09 -9.81
N TYR A 318 -8.33 10.68 -10.41
CA TYR A 318 -7.68 9.39 -10.12
C TYR A 318 -6.39 9.59 -9.36
N TYR A 319 -6.26 8.95 -8.22
CA TYR A 319 -5.16 9.12 -7.30
C TYR A 319 -4.72 7.78 -6.70
N SER A 320 -3.53 7.74 -6.11
CA SER A 320 -3.07 6.58 -5.36
C SER A 320 -2.30 6.97 -4.12
N HIS A 321 -2.34 6.14 -3.10
CA HIS A 321 -1.49 6.19 -1.93
C HIS A 321 -0.50 5.04 -1.94
N SER A 322 0.70 5.32 -1.50
CA SER A 322 1.76 4.35 -1.24
C SER A 322 2.35 4.59 0.15
N PHE A 323 3.06 3.63 0.69
CA PHE A 323 3.74 3.73 1.97
C PHE A 323 5.09 3.04 1.92
N ALA A 324 5.98 3.43 2.84
CA ALA A 324 7.25 2.76 3.04
C ALA A 324 7.13 1.73 4.18
N LYS A 325 7.70 0.53 3.98
CA LYS A 325 7.96 -0.45 5.05
C LYS A 325 9.43 -0.82 4.97
N GLY A 326 10.22 -0.33 5.93
CA GLY A 326 11.65 -0.30 5.78
C GLY A 326 12.07 0.62 4.64
N ARG A 327 12.87 0.12 3.72
CA ARG A 327 13.30 0.86 2.50
C ARG A 327 12.43 0.58 1.28
N ASP A 328 11.53 -0.37 1.36
CA ASP A 328 10.67 -0.75 0.26
C ASP A 328 9.41 0.09 0.24
N ILE A 329 9.01 0.49 -0.96
CA ILE A 329 7.78 1.24 -1.19
C ILE A 329 6.72 0.28 -1.70
N TYR A 330 5.58 0.29 -1.02
CA TYR A 330 4.41 -0.52 -1.35
C TYR A 330 3.25 0.40 -1.72
N ARG A 331 2.47 0.02 -2.74
CA ARG A 331 1.20 0.69 -3.00
C ARG A 331 0.19 0.34 -1.91
N ASN A 332 -0.52 1.33 -1.43
CA ASN A 332 -1.59 1.14 -0.45
C ASN A 332 -2.93 0.92 -1.15
N TYR A 333 -3.40 1.93 -1.84
CA TYR A 333 -4.62 1.86 -2.66
C TYR A 333 -4.65 2.95 -3.73
N SER A 334 -5.47 2.74 -4.75
CA SER A 334 -5.85 3.75 -5.72
C SER A 334 -7.34 4.04 -5.60
N PHE A 335 -7.79 5.24 -6.00
CA PHE A 335 -9.19 5.61 -5.90
C PHE A 335 -9.63 6.58 -7.00
N ALA A 336 -10.93 6.52 -7.33
CA ALA A 336 -11.60 7.47 -8.20
C ALA A 336 -12.47 8.41 -7.35
N TRP A 337 -12.10 9.67 -7.28
CA TRP A 337 -12.75 10.69 -6.45
C TRP A 337 -13.82 11.46 -7.21
N SER A 338 -15.06 11.45 -6.73
CA SER A 338 -16.12 12.35 -7.17
C SER A 338 -16.12 13.64 -6.34
N GLN A 339 -15.62 14.73 -6.92
CA GLN A 339 -15.65 16.03 -6.25
C GLN A 339 -17.09 16.54 -6.06
N LYS A 340 -18.02 16.13 -6.92
CA LYS A 340 -19.43 16.47 -6.83
C LYS A 340 -20.10 15.82 -5.62
N ASP A 341 -19.82 14.54 -5.40
CA ASP A 341 -20.47 13.71 -4.39
C ASP A 341 -19.69 13.63 -3.07
N LEU A 342 -18.42 14.09 -3.06
CA LEU A 342 -17.45 14.00 -1.97
C LEU A 342 -17.20 12.56 -1.48
N VAL A 343 -17.20 11.60 -2.39
CA VAL A 343 -16.90 10.18 -2.12
C VAL A 343 -15.96 9.63 -3.19
N SER A 344 -15.20 8.60 -2.85
CA SER A 344 -14.57 7.75 -3.85
C SER A 344 -15.61 6.75 -4.37
N VAL A 345 -15.85 6.78 -5.68
CA VAL A 345 -16.77 5.83 -6.32
C VAL A 345 -16.21 4.42 -6.35
N TRP A 346 -14.88 4.29 -6.36
CA TRP A 346 -14.18 3.05 -6.08
C TRP A 346 -12.82 3.31 -5.41
N VAL A 347 -12.36 2.29 -4.66
CA VAL A 347 -11.02 2.15 -4.07
C VAL A 347 -10.48 0.77 -4.45
N ALA A 348 -9.31 0.72 -5.07
CA ALA A 348 -8.68 -0.50 -5.57
C ALA A 348 -7.36 -0.77 -4.86
N TYR A 349 -7.12 -2.01 -4.42
CA TYR A 349 -5.95 -2.33 -3.63
C TYR A 349 -5.52 -3.81 -3.71
N PRO A 350 -4.22 -4.11 -3.62
CA PRO A 350 -3.72 -5.46 -3.40
C PRO A 350 -3.86 -5.85 -1.93
N LEU A 351 -4.11 -7.14 -1.68
CA LEU A 351 -4.18 -7.73 -0.35
C LEU A 351 -3.41 -9.07 -0.33
N SER A 352 -2.52 -9.21 0.63
CA SER A 352 -1.72 -10.42 0.85
C SER A 352 -1.35 -10.54 2.33
N LYS A 353 -0.69 -11.62 2.70
CA LYS A 353 -0.23 -11.83 4.09
C LYS A 353 0.62 -10.67 4.61
N MET A 354 1.42 -10.03 3.76
CA MET A 354 2.26 -8.88 4.14
C MET A 354 1.41 -7.72 4.65
N TYR A 355 0.33 -7.37 3.96
CA TYR A 355 -0.58 -6.28 4.38
C TYR A 355 -1.37 -6.61 5.64
N LEU A 356 -1.68 -7.90 5.85
CA LEU A 356 -2.45 -8.40 7.00
C LEU A 356 -1.61 -8.66 8.25
N GLU A 357 -0.26 -8.60 8.15
CA GLU A 357 0.63 -8.84 9.28
C GLU A 357 0.29 -7.89 10.44
N PRO A 358 -0.03 -8.39 11.65
CA PRO A 358 -0.52 -7.55 12.74
C PRO A 358 0.65 -6.89 13.50
N VAL A 359 1.33 -5.96 12.86
CA VAL A 359 2.45 -5.19 13.43
C VAL A 359 1.95 -4.01 14.24
N VAL A 360 0.84 -3.38 13.81
CA VAL A 360 0.23 -2.25 14.49
C VAL A 360 -1.24 -2.53 14.83
N GLU A 361 -1.75 -1.85 15.84
CA GLU A 361 -3.18 -1.77 16.11
C GLU A 361 -3.84 -0.73 15.18
N ARG A 362 -5.18 -0.74 15.15
CA ARG A 362 -5.97 0.27 14.48
C ARG A 362 -5.62 1.66 15.02
N THR A 363 -5.25 2.60 14.15
CA THR A 363 -4.74 3.92 14.55
C THR A 363 -5.82 4.95 14.84
N ASP A 364 -7.02 4.82 14.23
CA ASP A 364 -8.08 5.83 14.25
C ASP A 364 -7.60 7.25 13.88
N ALA A 365 -6.62 7.33 12.97
CA ALA A 365 -5.95 8.55 12.53
C ALA A 365 -6.78 9.34 11.49
N TRP A 366 -8.01 9.69 11.87
CA TRP A 366 -8.95 10.42 11.02
C TRP A 366 -8.37 11.74 10.52
N ALA A 367 -8.28 11.90 9.19
CA ALA A 367 -7.65 13.07 8.59
C ALA A 367 -8.25 13.42 7.22
N TYR A 368 -8.04 14.67 6.79
CA TYR A 368 -8.20 15.02 5.38
C TYR A 368 -7.17 14.24 4.56
N ASP A 369 -7.55 13.90 3.33
CA ASP A 369 -6.56 13.31 2.42
C ASP A 369 -5.51 14.35 2.01
N PRO A 370 -4.22 14.13 2.27
CA PRO A 370 -3.17 15.11 1.97
C PRO A 370 -2.99 15.39 0.48
N ILE A 371 -3.43 14.47 -0.41
CA ILE A 371 -3.37 14.68 -1.87
C ILE A 371 -4.38 15.74 -2.30
N LEU A 372 -5.57 15.74 -1.72
CA LEU A 372 -6.64 16.68 -2.04
C LEU A 372 -6.65 17.92 -1.15
N GLY A 373 -6.13 17.78 0.07
CA GLY A 373 -6.19 18.82 1.10
C GLY A 373 -7.60 19.04 1.67
N LYS A 374 -7.68 19.91 2.65
CA LYS A 374 -8.91 20.21 3.40
C LYS A 374 -10.09 20.65 2.52
N GLU A 375 -9.83 21.46 1.52
CA GLU A 375 -10.89 22.08 0.71
C GLU A 375 -11.61 21.05 -0.19
N LEU A 376 -10.89 20.07 -0.71
CA LEU A 376 -11.39 19.11 -1.69
C LEU A 376 -11.71 17.73 -1.11
N SER A 377 -11.15 17.38 0.05
CA SER A 377 -11.42 16.12 0.75
C SER A 377 -12.66 16.23 1.63
N SER A 378 -13.30 15.11 1.95
CA SER A 378 -14.29 15.05 3.04
C SER A 378 -13.60 15.07 4.41
N ALA A 379 -14.37 15.47 5.44
CA ALA A 379 -13.92 15.63 6.83
C ALA A 379 -14.45 14.49 7.72
N PRO A 380 -13.72 13.39 7.95
CA PRO A 380 -14.22 12.20 8.60
C PRO A 380 -14.05 12.22 10.14
N PHE A 381 -14.07 13.39 10.80
CA PHE A 381 -13.72 13.51 12.23
C PHE A 381 -14.85 13.07 13.18
N SER A 382 -16.10 13.03 12.72
CA SER A 382 -17.26 12.55 13.46
C SER A 382 -18.17 11.69 12.58
N TYR A 383 -19.22 11.13 13.17
CA TYR A 383 -20.28 10.49 12.39
C TYR A 383 -20.91 11.49 11.42
N TYR A 384 -21.35 10.98 10.26
CA TYR A 384 -22.08 11.79 9.30
C TYR A 384 -23.50 12.13 9.82
N ALA A 385 -24.07 13.23 9.36
CA ALA A 385 -25.43 13.60 9.68
C ALA A 385 -26.43 12.50 9.25
N GLY A 386 -27.46 12.24 10.03
CA GLY A 386 -28.42 11.16 9.78
C GLY A 386 -28.00 9.81 10.37
N ASP A 387 -27.09 9.79 11.34
CA ASP A 387 -26.61 8.60 12.06
C ASP A 387 -25.93 7.56 11.17
N TYR A 388 -25.24 8.01 10.09
CA TYR A 388 -24.39 7.16 9.30
C TYR A 388 -23.03 6.94 9.95
N ASP A 389 -22.56 5.69 9.93
CA ASP A 389 -21.19 5.33 10.27
C ASP A 389 -20.20 5.93 9.26
N ARG A 390 -18.97 6.12 9.69
CA ARG A 390 -17.81 6.35 8.83
C ARG A 390 -17.40 5.02 8.21
N GLY A 391 -18.04 4.65 7.09
CA GLY A 391 -17.81 3.39 6.38
C GLY A 391 -16.50 3.41 5.62
N HIS A 392 -15.59 2.49 5.95
CA HIS A 392 -14.34 2.31 5.20
C HIS A 392 -14.61 1.60 3.88
N GLN A 393 -13.97 2.07 2.80
CA GLN A 393 -13.90 1.31 1.56
C GLN A 393 -12.77 0.28 1.64
N LEU A 394 -11.50 0.71 1.81
CA LEU A 394 -10.40 -0.14 2.24
C LEU A 394 -10.43 -0.25 3.76
N PRO A 395 -10.71 -1.44 4.35
CA PRO A 395 -10.79 -1.60 5.79
C PRO A 395 -9.43 -1.39 6.48
N SER A 396 -9.43 -0.74 7.65
CA SER A 396 -8.19 -0.58 8.43
C SER A 396 -7.57 -1.92 8.85
N GLY A 397 -8.39 -2.96 9.06
CA GLY A 397 -7.93 -4.32 9.34
C GLY A 397 -7.14 -4.98 8.21
N ASP A 398 -7.19 -4.44 6.98
CA ASP A 398 -6.44 -4.91 5.82
C ASP A 398 -5.05 -4.24 5.71
N ARG A 399 -4.71 -3.35 6.64
CA ARG A 399 -3.47 -2.54 6.64
C ARG A 399 -2.83 -2.45 8.03
N LEU A 400 -2.60 -3.62 8.65
CA LEU A 400 -1.96 -3.70 9.97
C LEU A 400 -0.43 -3.86 9.88
N CYS A 401 0.13 -3.92 8.68
CA CYS A 401 1.55 -4.19 8.44
C CYS A 401 2.50 -3.06 8.87
N CYS A 402 2.04 -1.82 8.94
CA CYS A 402 2.76 -0.68 9.50
C CYS A 402 1.80 0.49 9.78
N LYS A 403 2.27 1.44 10.56
CA LYS A 403 1.47 2.60 11.02
C LYS A 403 0.99 3.44 9.84
N GLU A 404 1.88 3.83 8.94
CA GLU A 404 1.55 4.69 7.80
C GLU A 404 0.47 4.08 6.89
N ALA A 405 0.59 2.78 6.56
CA ALA A 405 -0.42 2.09 5.77
C ALA A 405 -1.80 2.10 6.44
N ASN A 406 -1.84 1.94 7.77
CA ASN A 406 -3.08 1.95 8.53
C ASN A 406 -3.67 3.37 8.64
N GLU A 407 -2.84 4.39 8.92
CA GLU A 407 -3.28 5.79 8.99
C GLU A 407 -3.94 6.26 7.69
N GLN A 408 -3.39 5.91 6.54
CA GLN A 408 -3.96 6.25 5.23
C GLN A 408 -5.38 5.69 5.01
N THR A 409 -5.77 4.62 5.72
CA THR A 409 -7.14 4.09 5.61
C THR A 409 -8.19 5.01 6.25
N PHE A 410 -7.77 5.98 7.09
CA PHE A 410 -8.64 6.95 7.77
C PHE A 410 -8.76 8.29 7.05
N TYR A 411 -8.18 8.41 5.86
CA TYR A 411 -8.35 9.61 5.04
C TYR A 411 -9.79 9.73 4.54
N GLY A 412 -10.31 10.97 4.50
CA GLY A 412 -11.69 11.24 4.08
C GLY A 412 -12.06 10.66 2.72
N THR A 413 -11.08 10.49 1.81
CA THR A 413 -11.27 9.86 0.50
C THR A 413 -11.58 8.36 0.55
N ASN A 414 -11.23 7.68 1.64
CA ASN A 414 -11.53 6.26 1.86
C ASN A 414 -12.83 6.03 2.67
N ILE A 415 -13.53 7.09 3.07
CA ILE A 415 -14.63 7.03 4.01
C ILE A 415 -15.91 7.54 3.36
N VAL A 416 -17.01 6.79 3.52
CA VAL A 416 -18.32 7.11 2.96
C VAL A 416 -19.42 6.97 4.02
N PRO A 417 -20.54 7.72 3.92
CA PRO A 417 -21.69 7.50 4.78
C PRO A 417 -22.25 6.09 4.59
N GLN A 418 -22.32 5.30 5.66
CA GLN A 418 -22.79 3.93 5.61
C GLN A 418 -23.72 3.62 6.79
N MET A 419 -24.88 3.00 6.53
CA MET A 419 -25.79 2.56 7.58
C MET A 419 -25.10 1.58 8.53
N ASN A 420 -25.19 1.82 9.84
CA ASN A 420 -24.60 0.96 10.86
C ASN A 420 -24.97 -0.53 10.69
N ALA A 421 -26.25 -0.82 10.42
CA ALA A 421 -26.71 -2.19 10.20
C ALA A 421 -26.14 -2.84 8.93
N HIS A 422 -25.85 -2.07 7.87
CA HIS A 422 -25.15 -2.56 6.68
C HIS A 422 -23.68 -2.80 7.00
N ASN A 423 -23.00 -1.80 7.54
CA ASN A 423 -21.57 -1.79 7.84
C ASN A 423 -21.19 -2.96 8.77
N LYS A 424 -21.89 -3.14 9.89
CA LYS A 424 -21.55 -4.13 10.92
C LYS A 424 -22.10 -5.55 10.67
N THR A 425 -22.86 -5.77 9.62
CA THR A 425 -23.45 -7.08 9.33
C THR A 425 -22.89 -7.66 8.04
N ILE A 426 -23.53 -7.36 6.91
CA ILE A 426 -23.18 -7.98 5.62
C ILE A 426 -21.79 -7.53 5.13
N TRP A 427 -21.48 -6.22 5.31
CA TRP A 427 -20.21 -5.67 4.85
C TRP A 427 -19.03 -6.20 5.64
N LEU A 428 -19.10 -6.17 6.98
CA LEU A 428 -18.08 -6.75 7.86
C LEU A 428 -17.84 -8.24 7.58
N ASN A 429 -18.91 -9.02 7.30
CA ASN A 429 -18.76 -10.42 6.97
C ASN A 429 -18.04 -10.62 5.64
N LEU A 430 -18.32 -9.78 4.63
CA LEU A 430 -17.65 -9.81 3.34
C LEU A 430 -16.16 -9.47 3.50
N GLU A 431 -15.81 -8.45 4.28
CA GLU A 431 -14.41 -8.10 4.58
C GLU A 431 -13.66 -9.25 5.25
N ASN A 432 -14.26 -9.90 6.25
CA ASN A 432 -13.66 -11.04 6.94
C ASN A 432 -13.42 -12.21 5.97
N GLN A 433 -14.36 -12.47 5.07
CA GLN A 433 -14.21 -13.52 4.06
C GLN A 433 -13.07 -13.20 3.08
N ILE A 434 -12.95 -11.95 2.64
CA ILE A 434 -11.86 -11.51 1.75
C ILE A 434 -10.50 -11.69 2.42
N ARG A 435 -10.37 -11.33 3.70
CA ARG A 435 -9.12 -11.57 4.47
C ARG A 435 -8.77 -13.05 4.50
N SER A 436 -9.75 -13.93 4.75
CA SER A 436 -9.52 -15.38 4.76
C SER A 436 -9.04 -15.91 3.38
N VAL A 437 -9.58 -15.37 2.29
CA VAL A 437 -9.13 -15.69 0.93
C VAL A 437 -7.71 -15.17 0.68
N ALA A 438 -7.39 -13.95 1.12
CA ALA A 438 -6.06 -13.37 0.97
C ALA A 438 -4.99 -14.14 1.76
N GLU A 439 -5.31 -14.61 2.96
CA GLU A 439 -4.42 -15.48 3.76
C GLU A 439 -4.13 -16.83 3.08
N ALA A 440 -5.08 -17.35 2.29
CA ALA A 440 -4.96 -18.61 1.55
C ALA A 440 -4.36 -18.45 0.15
N SER A 441 -4.07 -17.23 -0.28
CA SER A 441 -3.62 -16.85 -1.62
C SER A 441 -2.22 -16.22 -1.57
N ASP A 442 -1.57 -16.04 -2.72
CA ASP A 442 -0.36 -15.23 -2.82
C ASP A 442 -0.72 -13.74 -2.87
N THR A 443 -1.78 -13.40 -3.64
CA THR A 443 -2.33 -12.06 -3.69
C THR A 443 -3.83 -12.12 -4.01
N THR A 444 -4.58 -11.24 -3.40
CA THR A 444 -5.97 -10.94 -3.75
C THR A 444 -6.04 -9.47 -4.16
N TYR A 445 -6.56 -9.20 -5.33
CA TYR A 445 -6.81 -7.85 -5.83
C TYR A 445 -8.27 -7.51 -5.56
N VAL A 446 -8.51 -6.35 -4.98
CA VAL A 446 -9.84 -5.93 -4.55
C VAL A 446 -10.16 -4.56 -5.13
N VAL A 447 -11.32 -4.44 -5.76
CA VAL A 447 -11.96 -3.16 -6.04
C VAL A 447 -13.21 -3.08 -5.19
N THR A 448 -13.27 -2.13 -4.32
CA THR A 448 -14.45 -1.83 -3.49
C THR A 448 -15.01 -0.49 -3.89
N GLY A 449 -16.31 -0.30 -3.80
CA GLY A 449 -16.86 0.99 -4.17
C GLY A 449 -18.30 1.16 -3.73
N CYS A 450 -18.83 2.34 -4.07
CA CYS A 450 -20.21 2.72 -3.79
C CYS A 450 -20.88 3.29 -5.04
N VAL A 451 -22.19 3.11 -5.13
CA VAL A 451 -23.02 3.64 -6.20
C VAL A 451 -23.76 4.87 -5.67
N VAL A 452 -23.48 6.02 -6.28
CA VAL A 452 -24.13 7.31 -5.94
C VAL A 452 -25.18 7.72 -6.97
N ASP A 453 -25.13 7.17 -8.17
CA ASP A 453 -26.11 7.43 -9.22
C ASP A 453 -27.51 7.04 -8.78
N GLY A 454 -28.46 7.96 -8.96
CA GLY A 454 -29.83 7.78 -8.51
C GLY A 454 -30.08 8.05 -7.03
N SER A 455 -29.05 8.47 -6.27
CA SER A 455 -29.24 8.90 -4.88
C SER A 455 -29.87 10.28 -4.83
N GLU A 456 -30.92 10.41 -4.01
CA GLU A 456 -31.52 11.68 -3.62
C GLU A 456 -31.14 12.08 -2.19
N GLU A 457 -30.42 11.24 -1.47
CA GLU A 457 -30.08 11.44 -0.06
C GLU A 457 -28.70 12.09 0.08
N ILE A 458 -28.67 13.17 0.85
CA ILE A 458 -27.47 13.94 1.16
C ILE A 458 -27.27 13.95 2.67
N SER A 459 -26.05 13.70 3.10
CA SER A 459 -25.59 13.85 4.47
C SER A 459 -24.61 15.04 4.57
N GLU A 460 -24.06 15.27 5.75
CA GLU A 460 -23.02 16.28 5.99
C GLU A 460 -21.85 15.65 6.73
N ASP A 461 -20.65 16.06 6.36
CA ASP A 461 -19.42 15.70 7.06
C ASP A 461 -19.15 16.64 8.26
N SER A 462 -18.01 16.48 8.92
CA SER A 462 -17.66 17.27 10.11
C SER A 462 -17.40 18.77 9.82
N ASP A 463 -17.17 19.13 8.58
CA ASP A 463 -17.03 20.52 8.12
C ASP A 463 -18.34 21.08 7.54
N HIS A 464 -19.44 20.36 7.67
CA HIS A 464 -20.75 20.68 7.07
C HIS A 464 -20.76 20.74 5.54
N LYS A 465 -19.83 20.01 4.88
CA LYS A 465 -19.86 19.80 3.44
C LYS A 465 -20.92 18.76 3.11
N SER A 466 -21.70 19.02 2.07
CA SER A 466 -22.68 18.06 1.57
C SER A 466 -21.99 16.85 0.95
N ILE A 467 -22.37 15.66 1.38
CA ILE A 467 -21.86 14.38 0.90
C ILE A 467 -23.01 13.48 0.44
N THR A 468 -22.89 12.90 -0.75
CA THR A 468 -23.94 12.01 -1.27
C THR A 468 -23.93 10.68 -0.52
N VAL A 469 -25.10 10.26 -0.03
CA VAL A 469 -25.25 8.94 0.60
C VAL A 469 -25.39 7.89 -0.49
N PRO A 470 -24.52 6.85 -0.55
CA PRO A 470 -24.63 5.82 -1.57
C PRO A 470 -25.94 5.03 -1.51
N VAL A 471 -26.46 4.61 -2.66
CA VAL A 471 -27.62 3.70 -2.75
C VAL A 471 -27.23 2.24 -2.69
N ALA A 472 -25.97 1.91 -3.01
CA ALA A 472 -25.45 0.55 -2.99
C ALA A 472 -23.94 0.56 -2.78
N PHE A 473 -23.41 -0.63 -2.43
CA PHE A 473 -21.97 -0.91 -2.29
C PHE A 473 -21.62 -2.17 -3.06
N PHE A 474 -20.38 -2.24 -3.54
CA PHE A 474 -19.88 -3.39 -4.28
C PHE A 474 -18.44 -3.74 -3.91
N LYS A 475 -18.06 -4.98 -4.18
CA LYS A 475 -16.66 -5.42 -4.24
C LYS A 475 -16.47 -6.36 -5.42
N ALA A 476 -15.45 -6.10 -6.24
CA ALA A 476 -14.90 -7.04 -7.21
C ALA A 476 -13.61 -7.62 -6.64
N ILE A 477 -13.40 -8.92 -6.77
CA ILE A 477 -12.26 -9.62 -6.18
C ILE A 477 -11.65 -10.52 -7.23
N LEU A 478 -10.33 -10.43 -7.38
CA LEU A 478 -9.54 -11.30 -8.23
C LEU A 478 -8.45 -11.96 -7.37
N ARG A 479 -8.53 -13.27 -7.21
CA ARG A 479 -7.57 -14.06 -6.44
C ARG A 479 -6.50 -14.64 -7.35
N TYR A 480 -5.24 -14.52 -6.94
CA TYR A 480 -4.11 -15.20 -7.54
C TYR A 480 -3.47 -16.17 -6.55
N LYS A 481 -3.23 -17.41 -7.01
CA LYS A 481 -2.49 -18.42 -6.25
C LYS A 481 -1.55 -19.15 -7.19
N LYS A 482 -0.27 -19.18 -6.84
CA LYS A 482 0.76 -19.92 -7.58
C LYS A 482 0.54 -21.42 -7.37
N GLY A 483 0.19 -22.13 -8.44
CA GLY A 483 0.08 -23.58 -8.42
C GLY A 483 1.45 -24.26 -8.54
N SER A 484 1.47 -25.59 -8.35
CA SER A 484 2.69 -26.39 -8.55
C SER A 484 3.10 -26.54 -10.02
N GLN A 485 2.18 -26.37 -10.94
CA GLN A 485 2.39 -26.43 -12.40
C GLN A 485 1.89 -25.16 -13.09
N ASP A 486 0.70 -24.65 -12.71
CA ASP A 486 0.06 -23.48 -13.30
C ASP A 486 -0.43 -22.53 -12.20
N ALA A 487 -0.49 -21.23 -12.50
CA ALA A 487 -1.14 -20.24 -11.66
C ALA A 487 -2.66 -20.44 -11.67
N VAL A 488 -3.30 -20.26 -10.52
CA VAL A 488 -4.76 -20.35 -10.39
C VAL A 488 -5.31 -18.94 -10.15
N TRP A 489 -6.16 -18.50 -11.06
CA TRP A 489 -6.92 -17.27 -10.95
C TRP A 489 -8.38 -17.58 -10.66
N ALA A 490 -9.05 -16.76 -9.89
CA ALA A 490 -10.48 -16.86 -9.65
C ALA A 490 -11.05 -15.49 -9.31
N GLY A 491 -12.21 -15.17 -9.86
CA GLY A 491 -12.87 -13.89 -9.69
C GLY A 491 -14.26 -14.01 -9.07
N ALA A 492 -14.72 -12.98 -8.38
CA ALA A 492 -16.10 -12.85 -7.90
C ALA A 492 -16.50 -11.40 -7.72
N GLY A 493 -17.76 -11.10 -8.01
CA GLY A 493 -18.43 -9.84 -7.74
C GLY A 493 -19.39 -9.94 -6.54
N PHE A 494 -19.55 -8.85 -5.81
CA PHE A 494 -20.53 -8.71 -4.72
C PHE A 494 -21.22 -7.36 -4.83
N TYR A 495 -22.53 -7.35 -4.70
CA TYR A 495 -23.35 -6.15 -4.75
C TYR A 495 -24.38 -6.15 -3.63
N THR A 496 -24.46 -5.07 -2.88
CA THR A 496 -25.40 -4.87 -1.77
C THR A 496 -26.11 -3.54 -1.91
N GLU A 497 -27.44 -3.56 -1.84
CA GLU A 497 -28.20 -2.33 -1.63
C GLU A 497 -27.87 -1.72 -0.27
N HIS A 498 -27.86 -0.40 -0.16
CA HIS A 498 -27.58 0.31 1.10
C HIS A 498 -28.78 0.22 2.06
N ARG A 499 -28.97 -0.93 2.68
CA ARG A 499 -30.05 -1.22 3.63
C ARG A 499 -29.62 -2.18 4.72
N SER A 500 -30.46 -2.42 5.68
CA SER A 500 -30.25 -3.48 6.69
C SER A 500 -30.36 -4.87 6.08
N TYR A 501 -29.50 -5.78 6.56
CA TYR A 501 -29.52 -7.20 6.22
C TYR A 501 -29.73 -8.03 7.48
N GLU A 502 -30.74 -8.92 7.46
CA GLU A 502 -31.02 -9.83 8.57
C GLU A 502 -30.02 -11.00 8.63
N SER A 503 -29.46 -11.36 7.48
CA SER A 503 -28.48 -12.45 7.35
C SER A 503 -27.17 -11.93 6.80
N PRO A 504 -26.00 -12.32 7.37
CA PRO A 504 -24.69 -11.99 6.84
C PRO A 504 -24.28 -12.91 5.68
N ALA A 505 -25.16 -13.79 5.14
CA ALA A 505 -24.85 -14.74 4.09
C ALA A 505 -24.40 -14.01 2.80
N LEU A 506 -23.26 -14.43 2.23
CA LEU A 506 -22.66 -13.79 1.07
C LEU A 506 -23.14 -14.37 -0.27
N VAL A 507 -23.57 -15.63 -0.31
CA VAL A 507 -24.03 -16.29 -1.54
C VAL A 507 -25.15 -15.52 -2.25
N PRO A 508 -26.17 -14.98 -1.55
CA PRO A 508 -27.26 -14.24 -2.22
C PRO A 508 -26.84 -12.91 -2.86
N ILE A 509 -25.65 -12.38 -2.49
CA ILE A 509 -25.13 -11.11 -2.99
C ILE A 509 -23.91 -11.31 -3.90
N SER A 510 -23.49 -12.56 -4.12
CA SER A 510 -22.39 -12.89 -5.02
C SER A 510 -22.86 -13.07 -6.47
N MET A 511 -22.00 -12.72 -7.40
CA MET A 511 -22.21 -12.80 -8.84
C MET A 511 -20.88 -12.93 -9.57
N SER A 512 -20.88 -13.08 -10.88
CA SER A 512 -19.67 -12.98 -11.69
C SER A 512 -19.15 -11.54 -11.74
N ILE A 513 -17.92 -11.34 -12.19
CA ILE A 513 -17.37 -10.00 -12.43
C ILE A 513 -18.18 -9.32 -13.53
N ASP A 514 -18.46 -10.03 -14.66
CA ASP A 514 -19.29 -9.51 -15.77
C ASP A 514 -20.67 -8.99 -15.28
N GLU A 515 -21.35 -9.76 -14.42
CA GLU A 515 -22.65 -9.34 -13.85
C GLU A 515 -22.51 -8.10 -12.94
N LEU A 516 -21.38 -7.97 -12.26
CA LEU A 516 -21.11 -6.78 -11.44
C LEU A 516 -20.81 -5.56 -12.31
N GLU A 517 -20.09 -5.74 -13.41
CA GLU A 517 -19.82 -4.68 -14.41
C GLU A 517 -21.11 -4.14 -15.03
N GLU A 518 -22.04 -5.03 -15.40
CA GLU A 518 -23.37 -4.62 -15.87
C GLU A 518 -24.14 -3.77 -14.83
N LYS A 519 -23.94 -4.02 -13.53
CA LYS A 519 -24.61 -3.28 -12.46
C LYS A 519 -23.96 -1.95 -12.13
N THR A 520 -22.65 -1.86 -12.24
CA THR A 520 -21.86 -0.70 -11.80
C THR A 520 -21.46 0.20 -12.95
N GLY A 521 -21.44 -0.31 -14.18
CA GLY A 521 -20.92 0.38 -15.37
C GLY A 521 -19.39 0.51 -15.37
N LEU A 522 -18.69 -0.19 -14.47
CA LEU A 522 -17.23 -0.21 -14.38
C LEU A 522 -16.71 -1.47 -15.10
N ASP A 523 -15.53 -1.37 -15.70
CA ASP A 523 -14.77 -2.48 -16.27
C ASP A 523 -13.63 -2.79 -15.28
N PHE A 524 -13.66 -3.97 -14.64
CA PHE A 524 -12.74 -4.34 -13.58
C PHE A 524 -11.52 -5.09 -14.13
N PHE A 525 -10.40 -4.99 -13.41
CA PHE A 525 -9.17 -5.76 -13.67
C PHE A 525 -8.67 -5.69 -15.12
N VAL A 526 -8.77 -4.52 -15.74
CA VAL A 526 -8.46 -4.26 -17.17
C VAL A 526 -7.06 -4.73 -17.62
N ASN A 527 -6.18 -5.03 -16.66
CA ASN A 527 -4.84 -5.55 -16.94
C ASN A 527 -4.76 -7.08 -16.92
N LEU A 528 -5.83 -7.79 -16.56
CA LEU A 528 -5.85 -9.26 -16.50
C LEU A 528 -5.68 -9.91 -17.89
N PRO A 529 -6.37 -9.46 -18.96
CA PRO A 529 -6.21 -10.02 -20.29
C PRO A 529 -4.77 -9.94 -20.82
N ALA A 530 -4.05 -8.87 -20.49
CA ALA A 530 -2.65 -8.71 -20.90
C ALA A 530 -1.71 -9.73 -20.20
N MET A 531 -2.09 -10.24 -19.01
CA MET A 531 -1.30 -11.19 -18.25
C MET A 531 -1.57 -12.65 -18.62
N ILE A 532 -2.83 -13.02 -18.85
CA ILE A 532 -3.24 -14.42 -19.02
C ILE A 532 -3.92 -14.71 -20.36
N GLY A 533 -4.15 -13.70 -21.19
CA GLY A 533 -4.87 -13.77 -22.47
C GLY A 533 -6.37 -13.56 -22.33
N GLU A 534 -6.98 -12.97 -23.36
CA GLU A 534 -8.41 -12.60 -23.41
C GLU A 534 -9.35 -13.75 -23.08
N GLU A 535 -9.13 -14.94 -23.68
CA GLU A 535 -10.01 -16.08 -23.51
C GLU A 535 -10.02 -16.59 -22.05
N GLU A 536 -8.87 -16.58 -21.39
CA GLU A 536 -8.77 -17.04 -20.00
C GLU A 536 -9.30 -15.98 -19.02
N ALA A 537 -9.06 -14.70 -19.27
CA ALA A 537 -9.63 -13.60 -18.50
C ALA A 537 -11.16 -13.65 -18.54
N GLN A 538 -11.76 -13.77 -19.74
CA GLN A 538 -13.21 -13.87 -19.90
C GLN A 538 -13.83 -15.08 -19.15
N LYS A 539 -13.12 -16.22 -19.09
CA LYS A 539 -13.58 -17.37 -18.29
C LYS A 539 -13.62 -17.07 -16.80
N ILE A 540 -12.65 -16.29 -16.31
CA ILE A 540 -12.56 -15.93 -14.89
C ILE A 540 -13.64 -14.91 -14.55
N GLU A 541 -13.83 -13.91 -15.42
CA GLU A 541 -14.78 -12.82 -15.23
C GLU A 541 -16.24 -13.29 -15.28
N SER A 542 -16.55 -14.25 -16.16
CA SER A 542 -17.88 -14.86 -16.28
C SER A 542 -18.18 -15.96 -15.25
N ALA A 543 -17.18 -16.41 -14.46
CA ALA A 543 -17.37 -17.52 -13.52
C ALA A 543 -18.08 -17.08 -12.24
N THR A 544 -19.05 -17.89 -11.77
CA THR A 544 -19.77 -17.64 -10.52
C THR A 544 -19.33 -18.51 -9.35
N ASP A 545 -18.66 -19.64 -9.61
CA ASP A 545 -18.48 -20.71 -8.61
C ASP A 545 -17.02 -20.91 -8.14
N SER A 546 -16.04 -20.28 -8.79
CA SER A 546 -14.62 -20.65 -8.63
C SER A 546 -13.94 -20.05 -7.40
N TRP A 547 -14.49 -19.00 -6.82
CA TRP A 547 -13.81 -18.28 -5.77
C TRP A 547 -13.99 -18.88 -4.35
N TRP A 548 -15.03 -19.69 -4.15
CA TRP A 548 -15.30 -20.41 -2.90
C TRP A 548 -14.45 -21.66 -2.69
N GLN A 549 -13.84 -22.17 -3.74
CA GLN A 549 -12.99 -23.35 -3.76
C GLN A 549 -11.53 -22.93 -3.60
#